data_8954e4f9854c46e1e26b9bd034362bc4
#
_entry.id   8954e4f9854c46e1e26b9bd034362bc4
#
_cell.length_a   1.000
_cell.length_b   1.000
_cell.length_c   1.000
_cell.angle_alpha   90.00
_cell.angle_beta   90.00
_cell.angle_gamma   90.00
#
_symmetry.space_group_name_H-M   'P 1'
#
loop_
_entity.id
_entity.type
_entity.pdbx_description
1 polymer ?
#
loop_
_entity_poly.entity_id
_entity_poly.type
_entity_poly.pdbx_seq_one_letter_code
_entity_poly.pdbx_strand_id
1 'polypeptide(L)'
;DIWFYVSGGMIDWNYAGLVYYNDVWFYVSGGMIGWDYTGLAYFADTWFYISNGMLDWNYLGLTYYNDMWFVISGGTINWSYMGLVYYNDIWFYVSGGTINWDYEGLIYYRDTWFYVSGGCVDWTTAVIEYNGNKFYIQDGMVDWNFSGTIDYKGYTYHIVGGMVV
;
A
#
# COMPACT_ATOMS: atom_id res chain seq x y z
N ASP A 1 22.69 23.81 -7.81
CA ASP A 1 23.81 23.19 -8.56
C ASP A 1 23.24 22.20 -9.57
N ILE A 2 23.82 22.19 -10.80
CA ILE A 2 23.41 21.26 -11.86
C ILE A 2 24.50 20.18 -11.98
N TRP A 3 24.11 18.92 -11.95
CA TRP A 3 24.99 17.78 -12.10
C TRP A 3 24.66 17.05 -13.40
N PHE A 4 25.70 16.70 -14.13
CA PHE A 4 25.59 16.07 -15.45
C PHE A 4 26.17 14.65 -15.43
N TYR A 5 25.52 13.73 -16.14
CA TYR A 5 26.05 12.42 -16.41
C TYR A 5 27.05 12.47 -17.59
N VAL A 6 28.26 12.00 -17.37
CA VAL A 6 29.33 11.99 -18.36
C VAL A 6 29.67 10.55 -18.73
N SER A 7 29.67 10.24 -20.01
CA SER A 7 30.08 8.97 -20.58
C SER A 7 31.04 9.22 -21.75
N GLY A 8 32.17 8.49 -21.80
CA GLY A 8 33.19 8.68 -22.87
C GLY A 8 33.76 10.09 -22.93
N GLY A 9 33.80 10.82 -21.79
CA GLY A 9 34.36 12.18 -21.70
C GLY A 9 33.42 13.30 -22.12
N MET A 10 32.16 12.99 -22.46
CA MET A 10 31.13 13.96 -22.85
C MET A 10 29.86 13.77 -22.05
N ILE A 11 29.06 14.83 -21.92
CA ILE A 11 27.73 14.73 -21.33
C ILE A 11 26.85 13.87 -22.25
N ASP A 12 26.24 12.82 -21.66
CA ASP A 12 25.29 11.96 -22.37
C ASP A 12 23.86 12.45 -22.11
N TRP A 13 23.38 13.31 -22.99
CA TRP A 13 22.03 13.90 -22.90
C TRP A 13 20.90 12.92 -23.11
N ASN A 14 21.19 11.69 -23.59
CA ASN A 14 20.16 10.67 -23.81
C ASN A 14 20.06 9.71 -22.62
N TYR A 15 20.97 9.81 -21.66
CA TYR A 15 20.96 8.90 -20.52
C TYR A 15 19.74 9.15 -19.62
N ALA A 16 19.04 8.06 -19.28
CA ALA A 16 18.00 8.01 -18.27
C ALA A 16 18.16 6.73 -17.45
N GLY A 17 18.13 6.86 -16.12
CA GLY A 17 18.31 5.72 -15.22
C GLY A 17 18.90 6.11 -13.88
N LEU A 18 19.42 5.11 -13.16
CA LEU A 18 20.08 5.33 -11.87
C LEU A 18 21.61 5.33 -12.05
N VAL A 19 22.29 6.22 -11.37
CA VAL A 19 23.74 6.34 -11.33
C VAL A 19 24.24 6.35 -9.89
N TYR A 20 25.19 5.47 -9.60
CA TYR A 20 25.84 5.42 -8.29
C TYR A 20 27.07 6.33 -8.26
N TYR A 21 27.09 7.27 -7.32
CA TYR A 21 28.22 8.16 -7.11
C TYR A 21 28.30 8.60 -5.64
N ASN A 22 29.50 8.51 -5.07
CA ASN A 22 29.77 8.91 -3.68
C ASN A 22 28.80 8.30 -2.66
N ASP A 23 28.60 6.97 -2.71
CA ASP A 23 27.73 6.20 -1.84
C ASP A 23 26.23 6.53 -1.94
N VAL A 24 25.81 7.26 -2.99
CA VAL A 24 24.42 7.63 -3.26
C VAL A 24 24.02 7.20 -4.68
N TRP A 25 22.81 6.70 -4.81
CA TRP A 25 22.17 6.48 -6.11
C TRP A 25 21.34 7.71 -6.49
N PHE A 26 21.63 8.26 -7.66
CA PHE A 26 20.94 9.41 -8.23
C PHE A 26 20.09 9.01 -9.43
N TYR A 27 18.91 9.60 -9.52
CA TYR A 27 18.07 9.51 -10.70
C TYR A 27 18.50 10.54 -11.73
N VAL A 28 18.84 10.05 -12.93
CA VAL A 28 19.26 10.88 -14.06
C VAL A 28 18.21 10.76 -15.16
N SER A 29 17.87 11.88 -15.74
CA SER A 29 16.98 11.97 -16.90
C SER A 29 17.47 13.08 -17.83
N GLY A 30 17.60 12.75 -19.13
CA GLY A 30 18.15 13.70 -20.09
C GLY A 30 19.58 14.16 -19.73
N GLY A 31 20.41 13.24 -19.22
CA GLY A 31 21.81 13.51 -18.87
C GLY A 31 22.02 14.37 -17.61
N MET A 32 20.98 14.70 -16.87
CA MET A 32 21.07 15.52 -15.65
C MET A 32 20.39 14.83 -14.46
N ILE A 33 20.86 15.11 -13.24
CA ILE A 33 20.16 14.66 -12.04
C ILE A 33 18.79 15.37 -11.96
N GLY A 34 17.73 14.57 -11.87
CA GLY A 34 16.35 15.07 -11.71
C GLY A 34 16.02 15.36 -10.25
N TRP A 35 16.55 16.43 -9.68
CA TRP A 35 16.34 16.80 -8.27
C TRP A 35 14.89 16.97 -7.86
N ASP A 36 14.01 17.31 -8.80
CA ASP A 36 12.58 17.46 -8.55
C ASP A 36 11.80 16.15 -8.68
N TYR A 37 12.47 15.06 -9.09
CA TYR A 37 11.79 13.80 -9.29
C TYR A 37 11.57 13.06 -7.97
N THR A 38 10.31 12.72 -7.72
CA THR A 38 9.89 11.81 -6.64
C THR A 38 8.90 10.81 -7.21
N GLY A 39 9.17 9.51 -7.04
CA GLY A 39 8.34 8.45 -7.60
C GLY A 39 9.13 7.17 -7.87
N LEU A 40 8.60 6.32 -8.74
CA LEU A 40 9.25 5.06 -9.10
C LEU A 40 10.14 5.19 -10.34
N ALA A 41 11.33 4.60 -10.27
CA ALA A 41 12.24 4.45 -11.39
C ALA A 41 12.59 2.98 -11.59
N TYR A 42 12.49 2.50 -12.85
CA TYR A 42 12.86 1.13 -13.21
C TYR A 42 14.34 1.09 -13.64
N PHE A 43 15.11 0.23 -12.99
CA PHE A 43 16.52 0.06 -13.30
C PHE A 43 16.99 -1.35 -12.91
N ALA A 44 17.75 -2.00 -13.77
CA ALA A 44 18.30 -3.35 -13.53
C ALA A 44 17.24 -4.34 -13.00
N ASP A 45 16.14 -4.47 -13.74
CA ASP A 45 15.00 -5.37 -13.45
C ASP A 45 14.30 -5.15 -12.10
N THR A 46 14.46 -3.95 -11.51
CA THR A 46 13.87 -3.61 -10.22
C THR A 46 13.26 -2.20 -10.24
N TRP A 47 12.15 -2.03 -9.55
CA TRP A 47 11.55 -0.72 -9.31
C TRP A 47 12.04 -0.13 -8.00
N PHE A 48 12.65 1.05 -8.08
CA PHE A 48 13.19 1.79 -6.95
C PHE A 48 12.37 3.04 -6.67
N TYR A 49 12.26 3.38 -5.39
CA TYR A 49 11.64 4.63 -4.97
C TYR A 49 12.67 5.74 -4.88
N ILE A 50 12.40 6.81 -5.59
CA ILE A 50 13.24 8.01 -5.67
C ILE A 50 12.54 9.13 -4.91
N SER A 51 13.29 9.82 -4.09
CA SER A 51 12.85 11.03 -3.38
C SER A 51 13.85 12.16 -3.65
N ASN A 52 13.35 13.26 -4.22
CA ASN A 52 14.18 14.42 -4.56
C ASN A 52 15.45 14.02 -5.34
N GLY A 53 15.29 13.23 -6.39
CA GLY A 53 16.37 12.81 -7.29
C GLY A 53 17.32 11.76 -6.73
N MET A 54 17.10 11.25 -5.53
CA MET A 54 17.95 10.23 -4.90
C MET A 54 17.12 9.02 -4.52
N LEU A 55 17.74 7.83 -4.56
CA LEU A 55 17.10 6.61 -4.10
C LEU A 55 16.96 6.66 -2.57
N ASP A 56 15.73 6.47 -2.09
CA ASP A 56 15.41 6.48 -0.67
C ASP A 56 15.19 5.06 -0.15
N TRP A 57 16.24 4.47 0.41
CA TRP A 57 16.22 3.14 1.01
C TRP A 57 15.37 3.03 2.30
N ASN A 58 15.03 4.16 2.90
CA ASN A 58 14.29 4.18 4.16
C ASN A 58 12.79 4.36 3.95
N TYR A 59 12.36 4.67 2.72
CA TYR A 59 10.95 4.88 2.48
C TYR A 59 10.13 3.61 2.73
N LEU A 60 9.08 3.78 3.52
CA LEU A 60 8.09 2.76 3.83
C LEU A 60 6.69 3.37 3.68
N GLY A 61 5.91 2.89 2.74
CA GLY A 61 4.57 3.43 2.51
C GLY A 61 4.03 3.13 1.13
N LEU A 62 3.00 3.89 0.75
CA LEU A 62 2.39 3.78 -0.58
C LEU A 62 2.93 4.84 -1.52
N THR A 63 3.12 4.48 -2.78
CA THR A 63 3.40 5.41 -3.87
C THR A 63 2.52 5.12 -5.07
N TYR A 64 2.11 6.19 -5.77
CA TYR A 64 1.28 6.12 -6.96
C TYR A 64 2.12 6.20 -8.22
N TYR A 65 1.90 5.26 -9.15
CA TYR A 65 2.59 5.24 -10.43
C TYR A 65 1.77 4.49 -11.47
N ASN A 66 1.59 5.06 -12.68
CA ASN A 66 0.83 4.46 -13.79
C ASN A 66 -0.54 3.91 -13.35
N ASP A 67 -1.35 4.77 -12.73
CA ASP A 67 -2.72 4.46 -12.27
C ASP A 67 -2.82 3.34 -11.22
N MET A 68 -1.71 2.98 -10.58
CA MET A 68 -1.66 1.97 -9.52
C MET A 68 -0.94 2.48 -8.28
N TRP A 69 -1.36 1.98 -7.13
CA TRP A 69 -0.70 2.21 -5.85
C TRP A 69 0.15 1.01 -5.46
N PHE A 70 1.42 1.25 -5.15
CA PHE A 70 2.38 0.24 -4.78
C PHE A 70 2.87 0.42 -3.36
N VAL A 71 3.10 -0.68 -2.65
CA VAL A 71 3.78 -0.67 -1.35
C VAL A 71 5.29 -0.69 -1.56
N ILE A 72 5.94 0.28 -0.96
CA ILE A 72 7.39 0.39 -0.93
C ILE A 72 7.90 -0.02 0.44
N SER A 73 8.95 -0.81 0.45
CA SER A 73 9.67 -1.18 1.65
C SER A 73 11.15 -1.33 1.32
N GLY A 74 12.01 -0.63 2.05
CA GLY A 74 13.45 -0.63 1.79
C GLY A 74 13.79 -0.09 0.40
N GLY A 75 13.11 0.98 -0.03
CA GLY A 75 13.38 1.68 -1.29
C GLY A 75 12.94 0.95 -2.57
N THR A 76 12.26 -0.21 -2.47
CA THR A 76 11.78 -1.00 -3.61
C THR A 76 10.32 -1.40 -3.45
N ILE A 77 9.65 -1.76 -4.55
CA ILE A 77 8.29 -2.33 -4.47
C ILE A 77 8.35 -3.67 -3.73
N ASN A 78 7.54 -3.81 -2.70
CA ASN A 78 7.39 -5.08 -1.99
C ASN A 78 6.24 -5.91 -2.57
N TRP A 79 6.54 -6.68 -3.61
CA TRP A 79 5.57 -7.53 -4.31
C TRP A 79 4.97 -8.65 -3.47
N SER A 80 5.62 -9.01 -2.36
CA SER A 80 5.12 -10.06 -1.46
C SER A 80 4.24 -9.53 -0.34
N TYR A 81 4.08 -8.22 -0.22
CA TYR A 81 3.29 -7.65 0.87
C TYR A 81 1.81 -8.01 0.75
N MET A 82 1.26 -8.47 1.85
CA MET A 82 -0.16 -8.72 2.03
C MET A 82 -0.58 -8.25 3.41
N GLY A 83 -1.60 -7.40 3.49
CA GLY A 83 -2.10 -6.87 4.76
C GLY A 83 -2.62 -5.45 4.66
N LEU A 84 -2.75 -4.79 5.80
CA LEU A 84 -3.21 -3.42 5.87
C LEU A 84 -2.04 -2.43 5.88
N VAL A 85 -2.17 -1.35 5.12
CA VAL A 85 -1.24 -0.21 5.10
C VAL A 85 -2.00 1.07 5.41
N TYR A 86 -1.48 1.85 6.37
CA TYR A 86 -2.02 3.16 6.71
C TYR A 86 -1.36 4.25 5.88
N TYR A 87 -2.16 5.04 5.18
CA TYR A 87 -1.67 6.16 4.37
C TYR A 87 -2.74 7.23 4.23
N ASN A 88 -2.40 8.49 4.47
CA ASN A 88 -3.31 9.64 4.41
C ASN A 88 -4.65 9.41 5.15
N ASP A 89 -4.56 9.01 6.42
CA ASP A 89 -5.71 8.75 7.31
C ASP A 89 -6.65 7.62 6.88
N ILE A 90 -6.22 6.79 5.91
CA ILE A 90 -6.99 5.64 5.42
C ILE A 90 -6.15 4.36 5.58
N TRP A 91 -6.81 3.28 6.00
CA TRP A 91 -6.23 1.94 5.97
C TRP A 91 -6.63 1.23 4.69
N PHE A 92 -5.65 0.88 3.89
CA PHE A 92 -5.83 0.17 2.62
C PHE A 92 -5.45 -1.30 2.76
N TYR A 93 -6.21 -2.18 2.12
CA TYR A 93 -5.82 -3.57 1.94
C TYR A 93 -4.94 -3.73 0.71
N VAL A 94 -3.79 -4.31 0.94
CA VAL A 94 -2.78 -4.58 -0.08
C VAL A 94 -2.62 -6.07 -0.26
N SER A 95 -2.52 -6.52 -1.49
CA SER A 95 -2.23 -7.90 -1.85
C SER A 95 -1.31 -7.93 -3.06
N GLY A 96 -0.21 -8.67 -2.98
CA GLY A 96 0.78 -8.71 -4.05
C GLY A 96 1.44 -7.35 -4.31
N GLY A 97 1.66 -6.57 -3.25
CA GLY A 97 2.36 -5.27 -3.34
C GLY A 97 1.53 -4.10 -3.86
N THR A 98 0.25 -4.31 -4.21
CA THR A 98 -0.66 -3.27 -4.72
C THR A 98 -1.94 -3.19 -3.91
N ILE A 99 -2.62 -2.03 -3.89
CA ILE A 99 -3.95 -1.93 -3.27
C ILE A 99 -4.92 -2.80 -4.06
N ASN A 100 -5.63 -3.67 -3.34
CA ASN A 100 -6.68 -4.51 -3.92
C ASN A 100 -8.05 -3.86 -3.71
N TRP A 101 -8.48 -3.05 -4.67
CA TRP A 101 -9.73 -2.31 -4.63
C TRP A 101 -10.98 -3.18 -4.69
N ASP A 102 -10.87 -4.40 -5.23
CA ASP A 102 -12.00 -5.33 -5.38
C ASP A 102 -12.22 -6.19 -4.12
N TYR A 103 -11.33 -6.08 -3.14
CA TYR A 103 -11.44 -6.91 -1.94
C TYR A 103 -12.60 -6.46 -1.06
N GLU A 104 -13.42 -7.45 -0.68
CA GLU A 104 -14.47 -7.31 0.32
C GLU A 104 -14.42 -8.51 1.27
N GLY A 105 -14.35 -8.26 2.57
CA GLY A 105 -14.30 -9.32 3.57
C GLY A 105 -13.53 -8.96 4.83
N LEU A 106 -13.14 -9.99 5.58
CA LEU A 106 -12.40 -9.83 6.82
C LEU A 106 -10.90 -10.05 6.61
N ILE A 107 -10.10 -9.20 7.22
CA ILE A 107 -8.64 -9.30 7.27
C ILE A 107 -8.17 -9.32 8.71
N TYR A 108 -7.36 -10.34 9.03
CA TYR A 108 -6.68 -10.41 10.32
C TYR A 108 -5.40 -9.59 10.28
N TYR A 109 -5.30 -8.59 11.16
CA TYR A 109 -4.13 -7.72 11.24
C TYR A 109 -3.91 -7.27 12.69
N ARG A 110 -2.71 -7.48 13.23
CA ARG A 110 -2.32 -7.10 14.60
C ARG A 110 -3.37 -7.49 15.66
N ASP A 111 -3.66 -8.79 15.72
CA ASP A 111 -4.56 -9.41 16.70
C ASP A 111 -6.04 -8.96 16.61
N THR A 112 -6.44 -8.35 15.50
CA THR A 112 -7.80 -7.89 15.26
C THR A 112 -8.28 -8.25 13.86
N TRP A 113 -9.56 -8.59 13.72
CA TRP A 113 -10.22 -8.79 12.44
C TRP A 113 -10.91 -7.51 12.00
N PHE A 114 -10.46 -6.95 10.88
CA PHE A 114 -11.03 -5.74 10.27
C PHE A 114 -11.92 -6.09 9.10
N TYR A 115 -13.03 -5.36 8.98
CA TYR A 115 -13.84 -5.41 7.78
C TYR A 115 -13.27 -4.45 6.72
N VAL A 116 -13.07 -4.99 5.53
CA VAL A 116 -12.58 -4.26 4.36
C VAL A 116 -13.65 -4.31 3.29
N SER A 117 -13.95 -3.17 2.71
CA SER A 117 -14.87 -3.04 1.58
C SER A 117 -14.28 -2.04 0.57
N GLY A 118 -14.25 -2.44 -0.73
CA GLY A 118 -13.65 -1.61 -1.76
C GLY A 118 -12.17 -1.31 -1.50
N GLY A 119 -11.42 -2.27 -0.96
CA GLY A 119 -9.99 -2.15 -0.69
C GLY A 119 -9.60 -1.29 0.52
N CYS A 120 -10.57 -0.74 1.26
CA CYS A 120 -10.32 0.09 2.44
C CYS A 120 -10.99 -0.51 3.67
N VAL A 121 -10.43 -0.27 4.86
CA VAL A 121 -11.14 -0.59 6.11
C VAL A 121 -12.40 0.25 6.17
N ASP A 122 -13.55 -0.43 6.28
CA ASP A 122 -14.86 0.20 6.42
C ASP A 122 -15.25 0.21 7.89
N TRP A 123 -15.27 1.39 8.49
CA TRP A 123 -15.55 1.62 9.92
C TRP A 123 -17.03 1.54 10.31
N THR A 124 -17.84 0.91 9.46
CA THR A 124 -19.28 0.73 9.69
C THR A 124 -19.56 -0.28 10.80
N THR A 125 -20.82 -0.23 11.30
CA THR A 125 -21.40 -1.30 12.11
C THR A 125 -22.35 -2.11 11.24
N ALA A 126 -22.13 -3.42 11.14
CA ALA A 126 -22.80 -4.28 10.17
C ALA A 126 -22.87 -5.75 10.62
N VAL A 127 -23.68 -6.53 9.93
CA VAL A 127 -23.52 -7.99 9.86
C VAL A 127 -23.02 -8.33 8.48
N ILE A 128 -21.85 -8.98 8.42
CA ILE A 128 -21.24 -9.38 7.17
C ILE A 128 -21.09 -10.90 7.08
N GLU A 129 -21.13 -11.43 5.88
CA GLU A 129 -20.84 -12.84 5.61
C GLU A 129 -19.41 -13.00 5.11
N TYR A 130 -18.67 -13.92 5.72
CA TYR A 130 -17.32 -14.24 5.34
C TYR A 130 -17.03 -15.74 5.55
N ASN A 131 -16.56 -16.41 4.50
CA ASN A 131 -16.29 -17.87 4.52
C ASN A 131 -17.47 -18.70 5.04
N GLY A 132 -18.71 -18.36 4.64
CA GLY A 132 -19.93 -19.10 5.00
C GLY A 132 -20.42 -18.85 6.43
N ASN A 133 -19.81 -17.96 7.19
CA ASN A 133 -20.25 -17.53 8.52
C ASN A 133 -20.64 -16.06 8.50
N LYS A 134 -21.51 -15.65 9.42
CA LYS A 134 -21.86 -14.24 9.59
C LYS A 134 -21.30 -13.69 10.88
N PHE A 135 -20.70 -12.51 10.78
CA PHE A 135 -20.00 -11.84 11.87
C PHE A 135 -20.64 -10.47 12.16
N TYR A 136 -20.71 -10.13 13.43
CA TYR A 136 -21.07 -8.80 13.86
C TYR A 136 -19.84 -7.90 13.85
N ILE A 137 -19.94 -6.83 13.10
CA ILE A 137 -18.92 -5.79 12.97
C ILE A 137 -19.37 -4.58 13.76
N GLN A 138 -18.51 -4.08 14.61
CA GLN A 138 -18.69 -2.80 15.30
C GLN A 138 -17.46 -1.93 15.01
N ASP A 139 -17.72 -0.71 14.51
CA ASP A 139 -16.66 0.25 14.18
C ASP A 139 -15.54 -0.39 13.34
N GLY A 140 -15.93 -1.13 12.29
CA GLY A 140 -15.03 -1.75 11.33
C GLY A 140 -14.31 -3.02 11.79
N MET A 141 -14.59 -3.50 13.01
CA MET A 141 -13.92 -4.68 13.59
C MET A 141 -14.94 -5.73 14.02
N VAL A 142 -14.53 -7.00 14.00
CA VAL A 142 -15.34 -8.07 14.59
C VAL A 142 -15.36 -7.88 16.11
N ASP A 143 -16.56 -7.69 16.68
CA ASP A 143 -16.73 -7.57 18.14
C ASP A 143 -16.99 -8.97 18.75
N TRP A 144 -15.92 -9.65 19.11
CA TRP A 144 -15.97 -10.98 19.74
C TRP A 144 -16.59 -10.98 21.14
N ASN A 145 -16.75 -9.81 21.77
CA ASN A 145 -17.34 -9.72 23.10
C ASN A 145 -18.86 -9.53 23.04
N PHE A 146 -19.40 -9.17 21.87
CA PHE A 146 -20.82 -8.94 21.75
C PHE A 146 -21.61 -10.23 21.73
N SER A 147 -22.63 -10.30 22.59
CA SER A 147 -23.68 -11.34 22.57
C SER A 147 -25.02 -10.68 22.82
N GLY A 148 -25.96 -10.90 21.92
CA GLY A 148 -27.27 -10.23 21.99
C GLY A 148 -28.05 -10.37 20.70
N THR A 149 -29.04 -9.50 20.55
CA THR A 149 -29.90 -9.45 19.36
C THR A 149 -29.74 -8.07 18.71
N ILE A 150 -29.60 -8.05 17.40
CA ILE A 150 -29.55 -6.81 16.62
C ILE A 150 -30.49 -6.91 15.42
N ASP A 151 -31.00 -5.76 14.99
CA ASP A 151 -31.73 -5.63 13.73
C ASP A 151 -30.80 -4.97 12.69
N TYR A 152 -30.59 -5.64 11.56
CA TYR A 152 -29.75 -5.13 10.47
C TYR A 152 -30.38 -5.44 9.11
N LYS A 153 -30.55 -4.41 8.27
CA LYS A 153 -31.15 -4.53 6.92
C LYS A 153 -32.49 -5.29 6.90
N GLY A 154 -33.34 -5.08 7.93
CA GLY A 154 -34.66 -5.67 8.03
C GLY A 154 -34.68 -7.13 8.54
N TYR A 155 -33.58 -7.64 9.00
CA TYR A 155 -33.46 -8.95 9.63
C TYR A 155 -33.00 -8.82 11.07
N THR A 156 -33.54 -9.68 11.94
CA THR A 156 -33.11 -9.81 13.33
C THR A 156 -32.08 -10.92 13.44
N TYR A 157 -30.91 -10.61 13.96
CA TYR A 157 -29.81 -11.55 14.15
C TYR A 157 -29.55 -11.81 15.63
N HIS A 158 -29.38 -13.07 15.99
CA HIS A 158 -28.90 -13.49 17.30
C HIS A 158 -27.39 -13.72 17.23
N ILE A 159 -26.65 -13.06 18.09
CA ILE A 159 -25.20 -13.03 18.08
C ILE A 159 -24.68 -13.62 19.38
N VAL A 160 -23.70 -14.49 19.28
CA VAL A 160 -22.98 -15.06 20.42
C VAL A 160 -21.48 -14.97 20.12
N GLY A 161 -20.75 -14.22 20.96
CA GLY A 161 -19.31 -14.05 20.78
C GLY A 161 -18.95 -13.53 19.39
N GLY A 162 -19.65 -12.49 18.91
CA GLY A 162 -19.39 -11.85 17.61
C GLY A 162 -19.89 -12.60 16.38
N MET A 163 -20.45 -13.80 16.52
CA MET A 163 -20.96 -14.62 15.41
C MET A 163 -22.46 -14.77 15.45
N VAL A 164 -23.10 -14.77 14.29
CA VAL A 164 -24.54 -15.08 14.17
C VAL A 164 -24.74 -16.59 14.39
N VAL A 165 -25.75 -16.92 15.22
CA VAL A 165 -26.13 -18.29 15.57
C VAL A 165 -27.51 -18.64 15.09
#